data_11260d1c39b29d2e73994ec913685e23
#
_entry.id   11260d1c39b29d2e73994ec913685e23
#
_cell.length_a   1.000
_cell.length_b   1.000
_cell.length_c   1.000
_cell.angle_alpha   90.00
_cell.angle_beta   90.00
_cell.angle_gamma   90.00
#
_symmetry.space_group_name_H-M   'P 1'
#
loop_
_entity.id
_entity.type
_entity.pdbx_description
1 polymer ?
#
loop_
_entity_poly.entity_id
_entity_poly.type
_entity_poly.pdbx_seq_one_letter_code
_entity_poly.pdbx_strand_id
1 'polypeptide(L)'
;MLDGIGFEPRAVRVVSGGTATTVQDWPGRQRLWAVGVPPSGPMDDLSFRLGNRLVGNPEGTAGLEVVHTGPTLTFTSPARICLTGADFGATLDGAAVSRGVAVDVEAGQTLSLGRASGGGIRGYILIAGGLDIAPYLGSRSTFELGQFGGHAARRLLAGDTLHLGDGAMEPALPAAALPRLTNEWTLRVLYGPHGAPDFFTADDIDEIVAAEWQVHYNSNRTGVRLVGPKPRWARADGGEAGLHPSNIHDNPYAIGAVDFTGDMPVILGPDGPSLGGFVCPVTIAKAELWKVGQVKPGDKLRFHPIGFQQAQSLEQAQLGSLEAMAAISAVTTSGPIIQGSGVRKATHSAAAPSASRPDTPSVHSLSGVDMSGQGCGHGKECASPAPRPAAAAPG
;
A
#
# COMPACT_ATOMS: atom_id res chain seq x y z
N MET A 1 47.01 26.03 4.97
CA MET A 1 46.52 24.64 5.00
C MET A 1 45.18 24.67 5.70
N LEU A 2 44.11 24.66 4.95
CA LEU A 2 42.77 24.38 5.45
C LEU A 2 42.55 22.91 5.11
N ASP A 3 43.06 22.03 6.00
CA ASP A 3 42.75 20.61 5.92
C ASP A 3 41.25 20.43 6.05
N GLY A 4 40.66 19.88 4.99
CA GLY A 4 39.21 19.70 4.86
C GLY A 4 38.64 18.94 6.04
N ILE A 5 37.76 19.61 6.76
CA ILE A 5 36.76 18.90 7.56
C ILE A 5 35.89 18.20 6.52
N GLY A 6 36.29 16.97 6.19
CA GLY A 6 35.50 16.09 5.32
C GLY A 6 34.19 15.81 6.04
N PHE A 7 33.14 16.54 5.68
CA PHE A 7 31.79 16.22 6.07
C PHE A 7 31.44 14.91 5.36
N GLU A 8 31.60 13.78 6.06
CA GLU A 8 31.05 12.53 5.52
C GLU A 8 29.55 12.71 5.38
N PRO A 9 28.99 12.56 4.19
CA PRO A 9 27.56 12.75 4.01
C PRO A 9 26.82 11.72 4.88
N ARG A 10 25.70 12.14 5.49
CA ARG A 10 24.82 11.25 6.23
C ARG A 10 24.35 10.13 5.31
N ALA A 11 24.71 8.90 5.62
CA ALA A 11 24.42 7.79 4.73
C ALA A 11 24.22 6.46 5.48
N VAL A 12 23.63 5.51 4.77
CA VAL A 12 23.56 4.11 5.16
C VAL A 12 24.28 3.29 4.11
N ARG A 13 25.27 2.48 4.53
CA ARG A 13 25.98 1.51 3.69
C ARG A 13 25.28 0.16 3.75
N VAL A 14 25.03 -0.45 2.60
CA VAL A 14 24.42 -1.76 2.48
C VAL A 14 25.48 -2.84 2.56
N VAL A 15 25.53 -3.58 3.67
CA VAL A 15 26.41 -4.74 3.84
C VAL A 15 25.81 -5.96 3.12
N SER A 16 24.49 -6.11 3.21
CA SER A 16 23.70 -7.12 2.48
C SER A 16 22.33 -6.52 2.14
N GLY A 17 21.86 -6.73 0.91
CA GLY A 17 20.55 -6.25 0.46
C GLY A 17 19.37 -7.14 0.85
N GLY A 18 19.61 -8.30 1.46
CA GLY A 18 18.56 -9.30 1.71
C GLY A 18 18.02 -9.92 0.42
N THR A 19 16.83 -10.51 0.49
CA THR A 19 16.19 -11.14 -0.69
C THR A 19 15.71 -10.10 -1.68
N ALA A 20 14.96 -9.10 -1.20
CA ALA A 20 14.49 -7.96 -1.99
C ALA A 20 14.24 -6.78 -1.05
N THR A 21 15.11 -5.78 -1.12
CA THR A 21 14.95 -4.50 -0.43
C THR A 21 14.94 -3.40 -1.47
N THR A 22 13.86 -2.63 -1.54
CA THR A 22 13.68 -1.57 -2.52
C THR A 22 13.30 -0.27 -1.85
N VAL A 23 13.66 0.85 -2.49
CA VAL A 23 13.18 2.17 -2.07
C VAL A 23 11.75 2.33 -2.55
N GLN A 24 10.87 2.76 -1.65
CA GLN A 24 9.49 3.10 -1.96
C GLN A 24 9.12 4.44 -1.33
N ASP A 25 8.18 5.15 -1.93
CA ASP A 25 7.53 6.34 -1.37
C ASP A 25 6.01 6.25 -1.56
N TRP A 26 5.23 6.93 -0.73
CA TRP A 26 3.78 6.94 -0.85
C TRP A 26 3.30 8.30 -1.37
N PRO A 27 2.31 8.35 -2.27
CA PRO A 27 1.52 7.24 -2.81
C PRO A 27 2.11 6.59 -4.07
N GLY A 28 3.41 6.75 -4.36
CA GLY A 28 4.05 6.32 -5.59
C GLY A 28 3.78 7.27 -6.76
N ARG A 29 3.95 6.79 -7.99
CA ARG A 29 3.76 7.58 -9.23
C ARG A 29 2.29 7.80 -9.49
N GLN A 30 1.89 9.05 -9.59
CA GLN A 30 0.49 9.40 -9.81
C GLN A 30 0.25 9.83 -11.27
N ARG A 31 -0.97 9.55 -11.78
CA ARG A 31 -1.50 10.02 -13.08
C ARG A 31 -0.80 9.47 -14.33
N LEU A 32 0.05 8.44 -14.20
CA LEU A 32 0.78 7.86 -15.32
C LEU A 32 0.26 6.47 -15.71
N TRP A 33 -0.69 5.92 -14.95
CA TRP A 33 -1.23 4.60 -15.21
C TRP A 33 -1.98 4.52 -16.55
N ALA A 34 -2.63 5.60 -16.96
CA ALA A 34 -3.29 5.68 -18.28
C ALA A 34 -2.33 5.51 -19.46
N VAL A 35 -1.02 5.71 -19.27
CA VAL A 35 0.03 5.49 -20.26
C VAL A 35 0.88 4.25 -19.96
N GLY A 36 0.39 3.35 -19.09
CA GLY A 36 1.02 2.07 -18.79
C GLY A 36 2.14 2.10 -17.77
N VAL A 37 2.39 3.23 -17.10
CA VAL A 37 3.40 3.32 -16.04
C VAL A 37 2.72 3.08 -14.68
N PRO A 38 3.04 1.97 -13.98
CA PRO A 38 2.42 1.65 -12.71
C PRO A 38 2.85 2.62 -11.60
N PRO A 39 1.98 2.83 -10.59
CA PRO A 39 2.29 3.74 -9.49
C PRO A 39 3.45 3.26 -8.64
N SER A 40 3.67 1.97 -8.50
CA SER A 40 4.58 1.41 -7.50
C SER A 40 4.21 1.87 -6.09
N GLY A 41 5.16 2.25 -5.24
CA GLY A 41 4.88 2.58 -3.85
C GLY A 41 4.88 1.35 -2.93
N PRO A 42 4.70 1.53 -1.61
CA PRO A 42 4.69 0.43 -0.66
C PRO A 42 3.48 -0.48 -0.90
N MET A 43 3.71 -1.80 -0.89
CA MET A 43 2.64 -2.77 -1.10
C MET A 43 1.72 -2.92 0.14
N ASP A 44 2.24 -2.64 1.35
CA ASP A 44 1.48 -2.39 2.57
C ASP A 44 1.66 -0.91 2.95
N ASP A 45 0.82 -0.07 2.37
CA ASP A 45 0.85 1.38 2.58
C ASP A 45 0.54 1.78 4.02
N LEU A 46 -0.28 1.00 4.73
CA LEU A 46 -0.65 1.29 6.11
C LEU A 46 0.56 1.20 7.05
N SER A 47 1.32 0.10 6.99
CA SER A 47 2.54 -0.06 7.79
C SER A 47 3.61 0.96 7.42
N PHE A 48 3.77 1.28 6.13
CA PHE A 48 4.72 2.27 5.65
C PHE A 48 4.42 3.68 6.16
N ARG A 49 3.19 4.14 6.01
CA ARG A 49 2.72 5.46 6.46
C ARG A 49 2.82 5.61 7.98
N LEU A 50 2.41 4.56 8.70
CA LEU A 50 2.53 4.50 10.16
C LEU A 50 3.97 4.66 10.63
N GLY A 51 4.91 3.94 10.02
CA GLY A 51 6.33 4.01 10.37
C GLY A 51 6.93 5.40 10.08
N ASN A 52 6.57 6.03 8.96
CA ASN A 52 6.99 7.40 8.67
C ASN A 52 6.50 8.40 9.74
N ARG A 53 5.24 8.29 10.16
CA ARG A 53 4.71 9.14 11.23
C ARG A 53 5.46 8.93 12.56
N LEU A 54 5.80 7.68 12.90
CA LEU A 54 6.50 7.35 14.14
C LEU A 54 7.90 7.96 14.23
N VAL A 55 8.59 8.15 13.10
CA VAL A 55 9.89 8.85 13.08
C VAL A 55 9.78 10.36 12.83
N GLY A 56 8.56 10.91 12.76
CA GLY A 56 8.32 12.34 12.54
C GLY A 56 8.33 12.77 11.05
N ASN A 57 8.26 11.84 10.12
CA ASN A 57 8.22 12.14 8.69
C ASN A 57 6.79 12.40 8.19
N PRO A 58 6.62 13.20 7.11
CA PRO A 58 5.43 13.11 6.26
C PRO A 58 5.23 11.67 5.77
N GLU A 59 3.97 11.23 5.63
CA GLU A 59 3.61 9.84 5.26
C GLU A 59 4.23 9.35 3.94
N GLY A 60 4.48 10.28 3.01
CA GLY A 60 5.04 9.99 1.69
C GLY A 60 6.56 9.93 1.62
N THR A 61 7.25 10.15 2.72
CA THR A 61 8.72 10.19 2.76
C THR A 61 9.31 8.84 2.33
N ALA A 62 10.32 8.86 1.46
CA ALA A 62 10.95 7.64 0.95
C ALA A 62 11.59 6.80 2.06
N GLY A 63 11.33 5.51 2.04
CA GLY A 63 11.85 4.50 2.95
C GLY A 63 12.16 3.19 2.23
N LEU A 64 12.51 2.16 2.98
CA LEU A 64 12.83 0.83 2.43
C LEU A 64 11.68 -0.14 2.66
N GLU A 65 11.23 -0.79 1.60
CA GLU A 65 10.38 -1.99 1.64
C GLU A 65 11.28 -3.23 1.60
N VAL A 66 11.08 -4.14 2.53
CA VAL A 66 11.86 -5.37 2.74
C VAL A 66 10.96 -6.57 2.55
N VAL A 67 11.42 -7.57 1.80
CA VAL A 67 10.62 -8.79 1.52
C VAL A 67 11.42 -10.05 1.90
N HIS A 68 10.80 -10.96 2.62
CA HIS A 68 11.25 -12.31 2.97
C HIS A 68 12.48 -12.36 3.88
N THR A 69 13.66 -11.90 3.45
CA THR A 69 14.87 -11.77 4.27
C THR A 69 15.39 -10.36 4.14
N GLY A 70 15.66 -9.73 5.28
CA GLY A 70 16.01 -8.32 5.32
C GLY A 70 17.48 -8.02 5.07
N PRO A 71 17.80 -6.72 4.94
CA PRO A 71 19.15 -6.24 4.72
C PRO A 71 19.96 -6.19 6.02
N THR A 72 21.28 -6.05 5.85
CA THR A 72 22.21 -5.57 6.88
C THR A 72 22.73 -4.21 6.46
N LEU A 73 22.54 -3.20 7.31
CA LEU A 73 22.77 -1.79 7.03
C LEU A 73 23.67 -1.17 8.10
N THR A 74 24.78 -0.51 7.72
CA THR A 74 25.63 0.25 8.65
C THR A 74 25.41 1.74 8.45
N PHE A 75 25.13 2.46 9.54
CA PHE A 75 24.88 3.90 9.54
C PHE A 75 26.22 4.67 9.65
N THR A 76 26.47 5.65 8.77
CA THR A 76 27.68 6.49 8.84
C THR A 76 27.50 7.70 9.74
N SER A 77 26.28 8.02 10.16
CA SER A 77 25.92 9.13 11.00
C SER A 77 24.76 8.77 11.92
N PRO A 78 24.55 9.50 13.02
CA PRO A 78 23.39 9.32 13.86
C PRO A 78 22.08 9.44 13.04
N ALA A 79 21.13 8.57 13.32
CA ALA A 79 19.83 8.51 12.66
C ALA A 79 18.75 8.06 13.65
N ARG A 80 17.49 8.29 13.32
CA ARG A 80 16.33 7.69 14.00
C ARG A 80 15.60 6.82 13.02
N ILE A 81 15.28 5.60 13.41
CA ILE A 81 14.59 4.61 12.57
C ILE A 81 13.32 4.11 13.24
N CYS A 82 12.39 3.61 12.43
CA CYS A 82 11.26 2.80 12.89
C CYS A 82 11.09 1.59 11.96
N LEU A 83 10.84 0.44 12.56
CA LEU A 83 10.53 -0.80 11.84
C LEU A 83 9.04 -1.07 11.95
N THR A 84 8.38 -1.38 10.81
CA THR A 84 6.96 -1.74 10.76
C THR A 84 6.71 -2.92 9.83
N GLY A 85 5.47 -3.40 9.75
CA GLY A 85 5.11 -4.58 8.95
C GLY A 85 5.49 -5.90 9.62
N ALA A 86 5.96 -6.90 8.85
CA ALA A 86 6.30 -8.23 9.34
C ALA A 86 7.51 -8.21 10.31
N ASP A 87 7.61 -9.25 11.13
CA ASP A 87 8.72 -9.41 12.07
C ASP A 87 9.92 -10.08 11.41
N PHE A 88 11.05 -9.39 11.42
CA PHE A 88 12.31 -9.87 10.86
C PHE A 88 13.35 -10.23 11.94
N GLY A 89 12.97 -10.25 13.22
CA GLY A 89 13.93 -10.47 14.31
C GLY A 89 15.09 -9.48 14.24
N ALA A 90 14.78 -8.18 14.04
CA ALA A 90 15.78 -7.15 13.82
C ALA A 90 16.68 -6.92 15.04
N THR A 91 17.96 -6.67 14.79
CA THR A 91 18.94 -6.31 15.82
C THR A 91 19.76 -5.10 15.40
N LEU A 92 20.15 -4.27 16.38
CA LEU A 92 21.12 -3.18 16.24
C LEU A 92 22.35 -3.57 17.07
N ASP A 93 23.48 -3.84 16.41
CA ASP A 93 24.69 -4.38 17.02
C ASP A 93 24.43 -5.62 17.92
N GLY A 94 23.49 -6.47 17.50
CA GLY A 94 23.09 -7.67 18.26
C GLY A 94 21.99 -7.44 19.31
N ALA A 95 21.68 -6.22 19.69
CA ALA A 95 20.57 -5.89 20.59
C ALA A 95 19.23 -5.89 19.83
N ALA A 96 18.20 -6.54 20.37
CA ALA A 96 16.90 -6.64 19.71
C ALA A 96 16.23 -5.27 19.52
N VAL A 97 15.67 -5.04 18.34
CA VAL A 97 14.92 -3.81 17.98
C VAL A 97 13.44 -4.13 17.86
N SER A 98 12.61 -3.41 18.64
CA SER A 98 11.17 -3.56 18.61
C SER A 98 10.55 -2.84 17.39
N ARG A 99 9.51 -3.44 16.80
CA ARG A 99 8.71 -2.79 15.76
C ARG A 99 7.71 -1.78 16.36
N GLY A 100 7.33 -0.77 15.56
CA GLY A 100 6.33 0.23 15.97
C GLY A 100 6.84 1.22 17.00
N VAL A 101 8.16 1.29 17.21
CA VAL A 101 8.84 2.22 18.11
C VAL A 101 9.97 2.90 17.35
N ALA A 102 10.11 4.21 17.53
CA ALA A 102 11.27 4.93 17.01
C ALA A 102 12.51 4.63 17.87
N VAL A 103 13.63 4.32 17.21
CA VAL A 103 14.91 3.96 17.85
C VAL A 103 15.99 4.87 17.31
N ASP A 104 16.77 5.48 18.18
CA ASP A 104 17.95 6.25 17.81
C ASP A 104 19.12 5.30 17.52
N VAL A 105 19.84 5.58 16.44
CA VAL A 105 20.99 4.82 15.95
C VAL A 105 22.20 5.73 15.93
N GLU A 106 23.30 5.27 16.48
CA GLU A 106 24.56 5.99 16.49
C GLU A 106 25.39 5.73 15.21
N ALA A 107 26.32 6.62 14.90
CA ALA A 107 27.26 6.41 13.80
C ALA A 107 28.09 5.13 14.03
N GLY A 108 28.24 4.33 13.00
CA GLY A 108 28.96 3.07 13.03
C GLY A 108 28.10 1.88 13.39
N GLN A 109 26.91 2.05 13.97
CA GLN A 109 26.03 0.94 14.31
C GLN A 109 25.47 0.22 13.10
N THR A 110 25.22 -1.08 13.26
CA THR A 110 24.75 -1.96 12.20
C THR A 110 23.38 -2.55 12.56
N LEU A 111 22.38 -2.21 11.75
CA LEU A 111 21.04 -2.79 11.78
C LEU A 111 21.03 -4.06 10.92
N SER A 112 20.65 -5.18 11.49
CA SER A 112 20.52 -6.47 10.80
C SER A 112 19.10 -6.99 10.90
N LEU A 113 18.48 -7.30 9.76
CA LEU A 113 17.17 -7.93 9.68
C LEU A 113 17.34 -9.37 9.20
N GLY A 114 16.73 -10.32 9.91
CA GLY A 114 16.72 -11.74 9.57
C GLY A 114 15.64 -12.06 8.53
N ARG A 115 15.07 -13.26 8.64
CA ARG A 115 13.95 -13.72 7.82
C ARG A 115 12.61 -13.35 8.47
N ALA A 116 11.63 -12.93 7.66
CA ALA A 116 10.28 -12.70 8.13
C ALA A 116 9.70 -13.94 8.82
N SER A 117 9.14 -13.76 10.01
CA SER A 117 8.57 -14.81 10.84
C SER A 117 7.14 -14.51 11.24
N GLY A 118 6.37 -15.54 11.61
CA GLY A 118 4.96 -15.38 11.95
C GLY A 118 4.09 -15.01 10.74
N GLY A 119 3.15 -14.09 10.93
CA GLY A 119 2.30 -13.55 9.87
C GLY A 119 3.01 -12.46 9.07
N GLY A 120 2.64 -12.34 7.79
CA GLY A 120 3.20 -11.33 6.90
C GLY A 120 4.52 -11.73 6.25
N ILE A 121 4.95 -10.93 5.27
CA ILE A 121 6.18 -11.16 4.49
C ILE A 121 6.96 -9.88 4.24
N ARG A 122 6.31 -8.69 4.40
CA ARG A 122 6.93 -7.38 4.13
C ARG A 122 7.13 -6.58 5.39
N GLY A 123 8.31 -6.01 5.51
CA GLY A 123 8.63 -5.01 6.53
C GLY A 123 9.11 -3.71 5.92
N TYR A 124 9.17 -2.69 6.74
CA TYR A 124 9.60 -1.37 6.33
C TYR A 124 10.65 -0.84 7.30
N ILE A 125 11.66 -0.19 6.74
CA ILE A 125 12.68 0.56 7.49
C ILE A 125 12.47 2.02 7.13
N LEU A 126 11.90 2.79 8.05
CA LEU A 126 11.66 4.23 7.89
C LEU A 126 12.73 4.97 8.70
N ILE A 127 13.32 5.99 8.08
CA ILE A 127 14.42 6.78 8.66
C ILE A 127 13.98 8.23 8.75
N ALA A 128 14.22 8.90 9.85
CA ALA A 128 13.89 10.32 10.02
C ALA A 128 14.62 11.17 8.97
N GLY A 129 13.86 12.01 8.27
CA GLY A 129 14.32 12.76 7.10
C GLY A 129 14.26 11.98 5.79
N GLY A 130 14.06 10.66 5.83
CA GLY A 130 13.94 9.80 4.66
C GLY A 130 15.26 9.57 3.94
N LEU A 131 15.13 9.12 2.68
CA LEU A 131 16.24 8.87 1.78
C LEU A 131 16.36 10.01 0.76
N ASP A 132 17.57 10.56 0.59
CA ASP A 132 17.86 11.57 -0.42
C ASP A 132 18.06 10.89 -1.78
N ILE A 133 16.96 10.69 -2.46
CA ILE A 133 16.88 10.08 -3.79
C ILE A 133 16.10 11.00 -4.71
N ALA A 134 16.66 11.31 -5.87
CA ALA A 134 15.99 12.12 -6.87
C ALA A 134 14.68 11.44 -7.34
N PRO A 135 13.54 12.15 -7.39
CA PRO A 135 12.32 11.60 -7.93
C PRO A 135 12.43 11.34 -9.43
N TYR A 136 11.87 10.21 -9.88
CA TYR A 136 11.70 9.89 -11.29
C TYR A 136 10.21 9.76 -11.61
N LEU A 137 9.73 10.54 -12.57
CA LEU A 137 8.31 10.63 -12.88
C LEU A 137 7.43 10.96 -11.65
N GLY A 138 7.92 11.85 -10.79
CA GLY A 138 7.22 12.34 -9.60
C GLY A 138 7.24 11.42 -8.39
N SER A 139 7.99 10.32 -8.39
CA SER A 139 8.10 9.37 -7.27
C SER A 139 9.54 8.86 -7.11
N ARG A 140 9.89 8.49 -5.88
CA ARG A 140 11.15 7.82 -5.53
C ARG A 140 11.03 6.30 -5.49
N SER A 141 9.86 5.75 -5.83
CA SER A 141 9.63 4.30 -5.80
C SER A 141 10.37 3.57 -6.90
N THR A 142 10.94 2.43 -6.54
CA THR A 142 11.56 1.49 -7.49
C THR A 142 10.48 0.76 -8.26
N PHE A 143 10.63 0.69 -9.59
CA PHE A 143 9.90 -0.23 -10.46
C PHE A 143 10.92 -1.13 -11.17
N GLU A 144 11.19 -2.31 -10.61
CA GLU A 144 12.25 -3.20 -11.09
C GLU A 144 12.00 -3.71 -12.50
N LEU A 145 10.75 -4.05 -12.86
CA LEU A 145 10.40 -4.54 -14.19
C LEU A 145 10.67 -3.48 -15.27
N GLY A 146 10.38 -2.22 -14.99
CA GLY A 146 10.65 -1.09 -15.89
C GLY A 146 12.06 -0.55 -15.79
N GLN A 147 12.86 -1.00 -14.81
CA GLN A 147 14.24 -0.57 -14.57
C GLN A 147 14.36 0.95 -14.38
N PHE A 148 13.51 1.55 -13.53
CA PHE A 148 13.58 2.97 -13.18
C PHE A 148 13.10 3.26 -11.74
N GLY A 149 13.44 4.45 -11.25
CA GLY A 149 13.14 4.93 -9.91
C GLY A 149 14.01 4.27 -8.82
N GLY A 150 13.78 4.65 -7.58
CA GLY A 150 14.51 4.15 -6.44
C GLY A 150 16.03 4.37 -6.51
N HIS A 151 16.77 3.51 -5.83
CA HIS A 151 18.22 3.45 -5.89
C HIS A 151 18.68 2.56 -7.04
N ALA A 152 19.36 3.11 -8.03
CA ALA A 152 19.88 2.39 -9.20
C ALA A 152 18.82 1.55 -9.95
N ALA A 153 17.53 1.92 -9.86
CA ALA A 153 16.40 1.26 -10.54
C ALA A 153 16.21 -0.23 -10.21
N ARG A 154 16.74 -0.70 -9.09
CA ARG A 154 16.74 -2.10 -8.67
C ARG A 154 16.66 -2.23 -7.14
N ARG A 155 16.50 -3.46 -6.67
CA ARG A 155 16.74 -3.80 -5.27
C ARG A 155 18.17 -3.47 -4.84
N LEU A 156 18.36 -3.26 -3.55
CA LEU A 156 19.68 -2.98 -2.95
C LEU A 156 20.60 -4.19 -3.05
N LEU A 157 21.86 -3.91 -3.28
CA LEU A 157 22.96 -4.87 -3.32
C LEU A 157 24.03 -4.49 -2.28
N ALA A 158 24.84 -5.46 -1.88
CA ALA A 158 26.01 -5.19 -1.05
C ALA A 158 26.92 -4.15 -1.74
N GLY A 159 27.38 -3.17 -0.97
CA GLY A 159 28.21 -2.05 -1.44
C GLY A 159 27.43 -0.80 -1.84
N ASP A 160 26.10 -0.86 -1.96
CA ASP A 160 25.28 0.35 -2.19
C ASP A 160 25.40 1.31 -1.00
N THR A 161 25.33 2.61 -1.30
CA THR A 161 25.28 3.67 -0.30
C THR A 161 24.05 4.54 -0.55
N LEU A 162 23.21 4.66 0.47
CA LEU A 162 22.02 5.50 0.44
C LEU A 162 22.27 6.76 1.26
N HIS A 163 22.16 7.93 0.64
CA HIS A 163 22.22 9.20 1.36
C HIS A 163 20.92 9.44 2.13
N LEU A 164 21.05 9.99 3.33
CA LEU A 164 19.90 10.33 4.18
C LEU A 164 19.52 11.79 3.95
N GLY A 165 18.23 12.05 3.92
CA GLY A 165 17.71 13.41 3.84
C GLY A 165 17.96 14.21 5.12
N ASP A 166 17.95 15.54 5.00
CA ASP A 166 18.08 16.48 6.10
C ASP A 166 16.76 16.62 6.84
N GLY A 167 16.42 15.63 7.67
CA GLY A 167 15.26 15.71 8.56
C GLY A 167 15.66 16.28 9.92
N ALA A 168 14.99 17.33 10.38
CA ALA A 168 14.99 17.64 11.79
C ALA A 168 14.50 16.38 12.54
N MET A 169 15.23 15.97 13.58
CA MET A 169 14.74 14.89 14.47
C MET A 169 13.63 15.47 15.34
N GLU A 170 12.41 15.54 14.78
CA GLU A 170 11.23 15.86 15.57
C GLU A 170 11.09 14.85 16.71
N PRO A 171 10.47 15.22 17.82
CA PRO A 171 10.23 14.27 18.90
C PRO A 171 9.55 13.01 18.37
N ALA A 172 10.08 11.84 18.72
CA ALA A 172 9.47 10.56 18.35
C ALA A 172 8.06 10.47 18.91
N LEU A 173 7.13 9.96 18.10
CA LEU A 173 5.80 9.64 18.58
C LEU A 173 5.84 8.46 19.56
N PRO A 174 4.86 8.36 20.48
CA PRO A 174 4.68 7.16 21.28
C PRO A 174 4.58 5.91 20.40
N ALA A 175 5.01 4.77 20.93
CA ALA A 175 4.86 3.50 20.24
C ALA A 175 3.41 3.29 19.78
N ALA A 176 3.24 2.84 18.52
CA ALA A 176 1.93 2.55 17.97
C ALA A 176 1.64 1.05 17.93
N ALA A 177 0.37 0.70 18.11
CA ALA A 177 -0.12 -0.64 17.82
C ALA A 177 -0.03 -0.89 16.31
N LEU A 178 0.79 -1.87 15.92
CA LEU A 178 0.90 -2.28 14.52
C LEU A 178 -0.32 -3.12 14.09
N PRO A 179 -0.68 -3.11 12.80
CA PRO A 179 -1.69 -4.00 12.26
C PRO A 179 -1.36 -5.47 12.58
N ARG A 180 -2.39 -6.23 12.97
CA ARG A 180 -2.22 -7.67 13.23
C ARG A 180 -2.00 -8.42 11.92
N LEU A 181 -0.88 -9.08 11.82
CA LEU A 181 -0.55 -9.96 10.71
C LEU A 181 -0.88 -11.41 11.04
N THR A 182 -1.31 -12.17 10.03
CA THR A 182 -1.82 -13.54 10.18
C THR A 182 -1.37 -14.40 8.98
N ASN A 183 -1.70 -15.68 8.97
CA ASN A 183 -1.54 -16.59 7.82
C ASN A 183 -2.90 -16.95 7.21
N GLU A 184 -3.98 -16.47 7.82
CA GLU A 184 -5.36 -16.62 7.33
C GLU A 184 -5.98 -15.23 7.20
N TRP A 185 -6.33 -14.87 5.97
CA TRP A 185 -6.74 -13.52 5.63
C TRP A 185 -8.19 -13.48 5.16
N THR A 186 -8.93 -12.49 5.61
CA THR A 186 -10.21 -12.11 5.01
C THR A 186 -10.04 -10.77 4.34
N LEU A 187 -10.30 -10.73 3.03
CA LEU A 187 -10.26 -9.51 2.21
C LEU A 187 -11.69 -9.10 1.84
N ARG A 188 -12.09 -7.91 2.22
CA ARG A 188 -13.36 -7.33 1.82
C ARG A 188 -13.27 -6.89 0.37
N VAL A 189 -14.29 -7.25 -0.43
CA VAL A 189 -14.31 -7.05 -1.87
C VAL A 189 -15.60 -6.37 -2.32
N LEU A 190 -15.49 -5.59 -3.39
CA LEU A 190 -16.61 -5.07 -4.16
C LEU A 190 -16.86 -5.99 -5.35
N TYR A 191 -18.10 -6.11 -5.78
CA TYR A 191 -18.46 -6.80 -7.02
C TYR A 191 -17.82 -6.07 -8.20
N GLY A 192 -17.17 -6.80 -9.09
CA GLY A 192 -16.42 -6.26 -10.21
C GLY A 192 -17.27 -6.11 -11.48
N PRO A 193 -16.65 -5.60 -12.57
CA PRO A 193 -17.36 -5.34 -13.81
C PRO A 193 -17.74 -6.60 -14.60
N HIS A 194 -17.08 -7.74 -14.36
CA HIS A 194 -17.24 -8.94 -15.16
C HIS A 194 -17.73 -10.11 -14.30
N GLY A 195 -19.00 -10.05 -13.91
CA GLY A 195 -19.63 -11.07 -13.06
C GLY A 195 -20.57 -12.01 -13.79
N ALA A 196 -21.58 -12.51 -13.07
CA ALA A 196 -22.70 -13.29 -13.62
C ALA A 196 -23.79 -12.35 -14.14
N PRO A 197 -24.58 -12.78 -15.18
CA PRO A 197 -24.51 -14.07 -15.85
C PRO A 197 -23.59 -14.09 -17.08
N ASP A 198 -22.97 -12.96 -17.45
CA ASP A 198 -22.33 -12.80 -18.78
C ASP A 198 -20.98 -13.52 -18.87
N PHE A 199 -20.21 -13.55 -17.79
CA PHE A 199 -18.86 -14.15 -17.75
C PHE A 199 -18.79 -15.40 -16.87
N PHE A 200 -19.39 -15.33 -15.71
CA PHE A 200 -19.47 -16.40 -14.72
C PHE A 200 -20.90 -16.88 -14.55
N THR A 201 -21.09 -18.12 -14.13
CA THR A 201 -22.40 -18.55 -13.62
C THR A 201 -22.64 -17.95 -12.23
N ALA A 202 -23.89 -17.89 -11.78
CA ALA A 202 -24.20 -17.45 -10.42
C ALA A 202 -23.49 -18.33 -9.37
N ASP A 203 -23.48 -19.64 -9.58
CA ASP A 203 -22.78 -20.59 -8.72
C ASP A 203 -21.27 -20.37 -8.68
N ASP A 204 -20.63 -19.92 -9.78
CA ASP A 204 -19.21 -19.58 -9.79
C ASP A 204 -18.92 -18.37 -8.89
N ILE A 205 -19.78 -17.35 -8.93
CA ILE A 205 -19.62 -16.18 -8.07
C ILE A 205 -19.78 -16.57 -6.59
N ASP A 206 -20.76 -17.38 -6.27
CA ASP A 206 -20.97 -17.90 -4.91
C ASP A 206 -19.76 -18.72 -4.45
N GLU A 207 -19.21 -19.56 -5.32
CA GLU A 207 -18.02 -20.37 -5.04
C GLU A 207 -16.76 -19.49 -4.87
N ILE A 208 -16.54 -18.48 -5.72
CA ILE A 208 -15.41 -17.53 -5.61
C ILE A 208 -15.41 -16.87 -4.23
N VAL A 209 -16.57 -16.51 -3.71
CA VAL A 209 -16.72 -15.85 -2.42
C VAL A 209 -16.60 -16.83 -1.25
N ALA A 210 -17.19 -18.04 -1.36
CA ALA A 210 -17.21 -19.04 -0.29
C ALA A 210 -15.88 -19.78 -0.14
N ALA A 211 -15.08 -19.84 -1.21
CA ALA A 211 -13.84 -20.62 -1.25
C ALA A 211 -12.76 -20.11 -0.30
N GLU A 212 -11.95 -21.05 0.17
CA GLU A 212 -10.65 -20.76 0.75
C GLU A 212 -9.59 -20.84 -0.34
N TRP A 213 -9.00 -19.70 -0.68
CA TRP A 213 -7.93 -19.58 -1.67
C TRP A 213 -6.58 -19.73 -1.01
N GLN A 214 -5.64 -20.37 -1.66
CA GLN A 214 -4.25 -20.45 -1.21
C GLN A 214 -3.35 -19.55 -2.06
N VAL A 215 -2.45 -18.78 -1.40
CA VAL A 215 -1.48 -17.93 -2.10
C VAL A 215 -0.41 -18.80 -2.76
N HIS A 216 -0.26 -18.64 -4.08
CA HIS A 216 0.72 -19.35 -4.88
C HIS A 216 2.13 -18.79 -4.69
N TYR A 217 3.17 -19.64 -4.82
CA TYR A 217 4.57 -19.22 -4.63
C TYR A 217 5.04 -18.20 -5.68
N ASN A 218 4.47 -18.20 -6.88
CA ASN A 218 4.77 -17.23 -7.94
C ASN A 218 3.91 -15.99 -7.77
N SER A 219 4.12 -15.28 -6.68
CA SER A 219 3.44 -14.02 -6.33
C SER A 219 4.48 -12.94 -6.08
N ASN A 220 4.21 -11.73 -6.57
CA ASN A 220 5.11 -10.58 -6.43
C ASN A 220 4.32 -9.26 -6.42
N ARG A 221 5.00 -8.12 -6.59
CA ARG A 221 4.41 -6.79 -6.61
C ARG A 221 3.50 -6.52 -7.82
N THR A 222 3.67 -7.28 -8.93
CA THR A 222 2.78 -7.22 -10.10
C THR A 222 1.44 -7.86 -9.82
N GLY A 223 1.42 -9.01 -9.10
CA GLY A 223 0.18 -9.67 -8.71
C GLY A 223 0.40 -10.86 -7.78
N VAL A 224 -0.61 -11.10 -6.95
CA VAL A 224 -0.68 -12.23 -6.03
C VAL A 224 -1.59 -13.30 -6.65
N ARG A 225 -0.99 -14.41 -7.06
CA ARG A 225 -1.71 -15.55 -7.64
C ARG A 225 -2.36 -16.40 -6.54
N LEU A 226 -3.56 -16.89 -6.83
CA LEU A 226 -4.31 -17.75 -5.93
C LEU A 226 -4.57 -19.11 -6.57
N VAL A 227 -4.61 -20.14 -5.73
CA VAL A 227 -4.99 -21.51 -6.08
C VAL A 227 -6.28 -21.84 -5.35
N GLY A 228 -7.27 -22.37 -6.07
CA GLY A 228 -8.58 -22.72 -5.52
C GLY A 228 -9.48 -23.34 -6.58
N PRO A 229 -10.81 -23.27 -6.41
CA PRO A 229 -11.75 -23.84 -7.34
C PRO A 229 -11.66 -23.20 -8.74
N LYS A 230 -11.99 -23.98 -9.75
CA LYS A 230 -12.02 -23.52 -11.13
C LYS A 230 -13.45 -23.17 -11.51
N PRO A 231 -13.69 -21.99 -12.11
CA PRO A 231 -14.99 -21.62 -12.62
C PRO A 231 -15.49 -22.57 -13.71
N ARG A 232 -16.80 -22.77 -13.75
CA ARG A 232 -17.48 -23.50 -14.83
C ARG A 232 -17.70 -22.66 -16.07
N TRP A 233 -17.64 -21.34 -15.90
CA TRP A 233 -17.82 -20.30 -16.90
C TRP A 233 -19.23 -20.27 -17.54
N ALA A 234 -19.80 -19.09 -17.69
CA ALA A 234 -21.05 -18.89 -18.44
C ALA A 234 -20.85 -18.92 -19.96
N ARG A 235 -19.62 -18.65 -20.42
CA ARG A 235 -19.26 -18.52 -21.84
C ARG A 235 -18.84 -19.89 -22.41
N ALA A 236 -19.84 -20.70 -22.77
CA ALA A 236 -19.63 -22.08 -23.26
C ALA A 236 -18.86 -22.17 -24.59
N ASP A 237 -18.89 -21.10 -25.41
CA ASP A 237 -18.21 -20.95 -26.70
C ASP A 237 -16.78 -20.37 -26.57
N GLY A 238 -16.34 -20.10 -25.35
CA GLY A 238 -15.04 -19.50 -25.06
C GLY A 238 -15.07 -17.98 -24.89
N GLY A 239 -13.88 -17.41 -24.79
CA GLY A 239 -13.66 -15.97 -24.68
C GLY A 239 -13.54 -15.26 -26.02
N GLU A 240 -13.05 -14.01 -26.01
CA GLU A 240 -12.79 -13.25 -27.21
C GLU A 240 -11.81 -14.00 -28.16
N ALA A 241 -12.10 -13.90 -29.46
CA ALA A 241 -11.33 -14.55 -30.50
C ALA A 241 -11.20 -16.10 -30.37
N GLY A 242 -12.15 -16.78 -29.70
CA GLY A 242 -12.11 -18.22 -29.44
C GLY A 242 -11.06 -18.64 -28.39
N LEU A 243 -10.55 -17.71 -27.60
CA LEU A 243 -9.62 -17.97 -26.50
C LEU A 243 -10.36 -18.53 -25.27
N HIS A 244 -9.63 -18.68 -24.16
CA HIS A 244 -10.20 -19.13 -22.89
C HIS A 244 -11.36 -18.22 -22.44
N PRO A 245 -12.41 -18.72 -21.77
CA PRO A 245 -13.56 -17.91 -21.33
C PRO A 245 -13.20 -16.69 -20.46
N SER A 246 -12.04 -16.70 -19.80
CA SER A 246 -11.52 -15.54 -19.07
C SER A 246 -11.06 -14.37 -19.94
N ASN A 247 -10.89 -14.59 -21.25
CA ASN A 247 -10.36 -13.55 -22.13
C ASN A 247 -11.47 -12.62 -22.62
N ILE A 248 -11.19 -11.31 -22.54
CA ILE A 248 -12.01 -10.21 -23.07
C ILE A 248 -11.12 -9.24 -23.84
N HIS A 249 -11.72 -8.25 -24.51
CA HIS A 249 -10.98 -7.10 -25.01
C HIS A 249 -10.34 -6.33 -23.84
N ASP A 250 -9.34 -5.52 -24.16
CA ASP A 250 -8.64 -4.71 -23.17
C ASP A 250 -9.62 -3.91 -22.28
N ASN A 251 -9.45 -4.06 -20.98
CA ASN A 251 -10.22 -3.41 -19.94
C ASN A 251 -9.27 -2.68 -18.99
N PRO A 252 -9.62 -1.46 -18.51
CA PRO A 252 -8.83 -0.78 -17.51
C PRO A 252 -8.89 -1.53 -16.17
N TYR A 253 -7.73 -1.73 -15.57
CA TYR A 253 -7.61 -2.38 -14.28
C TYR A 253 -7.44 -1.39 -13.13
N ALA A 254 -7.70 -1.86 -11.91
CA ALA A 254 -7.41 -1.19 -10.67
C ALA A 254 -6.39 -2.02 -9.86
N ILE A 255 -5.60 -1.38 -8.99
CA ILE A 255 -4.87 -2.11 -7.93
C ILE A 255 -5.90 -2.81 -7.07
N GLY A 256 -5.69 -4.12 -6.81
CA GLY A 256 -6.63 -4.94 -6.10
C GLY A 256 -7.73 -5.56 -6.96
N ALA A 257 -7.77 -5.31 -8.28
CA ALA A 257 -8.60 -6.11 -9.19
C ALA A 257 -8.19 -7.58 -9.10
N VAL A 258 -9.17 -8.48 -9.08
CA VAL A 258 -8.95 -9.93 -9.04
C VAL A 258 -9.26 -10.47 -10.43
N ASP A 259 -8.22 -10.60 -11.23
CA ASP A 259 -8.33 -11.02 -12.62
C ASP A 259 -8.18 -12.53 -12.74
N PHE A 260 -9.06 -13.17 -13.51
CA PHE A 260 -8.91 -14.58 -13.85
C PHE A 260 -8.05 -14.76 -15.09
N THR A 261 -6.80 -15.13 -14.90
CA THR A 261 -5.87 -15.51 -15.98
C THR A 261 -5.99 -17.00 -16.22
N GLY A 262 -6.82 -17.39 -17.19
CA GLY A 262 -7.31 -18.76 -17.30
C GLY A 262 -8.23 -19.07 -16.10
N ASP A 263 -8.09 -20.24 -15.49
CA ASP A 263 -8.87 -20.66 -14.32
C ASP A 263 -8.30 -20.15 -12.98
N MET A 264 -7.25 -19.33 -13.01
CA MET A 264 -6.51 -18.94 -11.81
C MET A 264 -6.66 -17.46 -11.55
N PRO A 265 -7.19 -17.02 -10.38
CA PRO A 265 -7.28 -15.61 -10.05
C PRO A 265 -5.92 -15.03 -9.63
N VAL A 266 -5.71 -13.76 -10.01
CA VAL A 266 -4.55 -12.95 -9.66
C VAL A 266 -5.03 -11.62 -9.11
N ILE A 267 -4.68 -11.29 -7.88
CA ILE A 267 -4.93 -9.96 -7.30
C ILE A 267 -3.84 -9.02 -7.81
N LEU A 268 -4.20 -8.00 -8.58
CA LEU A 268 -3.24 -7.05 -9.13
C LEU A 268 -2.62 -6.16 -8.05
N GLY A 269 -1.30 -6.05 -8.09
CA GLY A 269 -0.50 -5.24 -7.19
C GLY A 269 -0.14 -3.86 -7.75
N PRO A 270 0.63 -3.05 -6.99
CA PRO A 270 0.98 -1.69 -7.38
C PRO A 270 1.96 -1.60 -8.57
N ASP A 271 2.60 -2.70 -8.95
CA ASP A 271 3.43 -2.82 -10.16
C ASP A 271 2.70 -3.60 -11.27
N GLY A 272 1.38 -3.80 -11.12
CA GLY A 272 0.54 -4.49 -12.10
C GLY A 272 0.25 -3.66 -13.35
N PRO A 273 -0.34 -4.32 -14.38
CA PRO A 273 -0.72 -3.64 -15.62
C PRO A 273 -1.92 -2.72 -15.41
N SER A 274 -1.99 -1.63 -16.16
CA SER A 274 -3.13 -0.70 -16.16
C SER A 274 -4.27 -1.15 -17.08
N LEU A 275 -3.96 -1.99 -18.05
CA LEU A 275 -4.89 -2.54 -19.05
C LEU A 275 -4.61 -4.02 -19.20
N GLY A 276 -5.62 -4.78 -19.54
CA GLY A 276 -5.48 -6.19 -19.92
C GLY A 276 -6.79 -6.84 -20.33
N GLY A 277 -6.68 -8.02 -20.89
CA GLY A 277 -7.76 -8.76 -21.51
C GLY A 277 -8.31 -9.91 -20.66
N PHE A 278 -8.49 -9.71 -19.34
CA PHE A 278 -9.01 -10.72 -18.44
C PHE A 278 -10.20 -10.23 -17.61
N VAL A 279 -11.15 -11.13 -17.36
CA VAL A 279 -12.34 -10.84 -16.56
C VAL A 279 -12.00 -10.62 -15.10
N CYS A 280 -12.68 -9.64 -14.48
CA CYS A 280 -12.50 -9.24 -13.09
C CYS A 280 -13.85 -9.30 -12.34
N PRO A 281 -14.20 -10.41 -11.67
CA PRO A 281 -15.47 -10.55 -10.96
C PRO A 281 -15.54 -9.77 -9.65
N VAL A 282 -14.42 -9.52 -9.00
CA VAL A 282 -14.34 -8.78 -7.72
C VAL A 282 -13.10 -7.89 -7.66
N THR A 283 -13.17 -6.83 -6.85
CA THR A 283 -12.04 -5.91 -6.58
C THR A 283 -11.89 -5.73 -5.08
N ILE A 284 -10.67 -5.79 -4.57
CA ILE A 284 -10.35 -5.59 -3.15
C ILE A 284 -10.73 -4.15 -2.74
N ALA A 285 -11.42 -3.98 -1.62
CA ALA A 285 -11.71 -2.66 -1.07
C ALA A 285 -10.40 -1.94 -0.69
N LYS A 286 -10.29 -0.66 -0.98
CA LYS A 286 -9.04 0.12 -0.83
C LYS A 286 -8.43 0.03 0.57
N ALA A 287 -9.25 0.08 1.62
CA ALA A 287 -8.80 -0.08 3.01
C ALA A 287 -8.21 -1.46 3.33
N GLU A 288 -8.33 -2.44 2.43
CA GLU A 288 -7.84 -3.81 2.61
C GLU A 288 -6.56 -4.09 1.78
N LEU A 289 -6.15 -3.18 0.90
CA LEU A 289 -5.01 -3.39 -0.02
C LEU A 289 -3.70 -3.66 0.73
N TRP A 290 -3.49 -3.05 1.88
CA TRP A 290 -2.33 -3.29 2.72
C TRP A 290 -2.16 -4.78 3.09
N LYS A 291 -3.27 -5.52 3.26
CA LYS A 291 -3.23 -6.97 3.54
C LYS A 291 -2.65 -7.76 2.37
N VAL A 292 -2.98 -7.36 1.13
CA VAL A 292 -2.41 -7.97 -0.08
C VAL A 292 -0.88 -7.81 -0.10
N GLY A 293 -0.38 -6.72 0.48
CA GLY A 293 1.06 -6.52 0.70
C GLY A 293 1.69 -7.51 1.68
N GLN A 294 0.91 -8.10 2.56
CA GLN A 294 1.43 -8.96 3.63
C GLN A 294 1.24 -10.47 3.39
N VAL A 295 0.33 -10.86 2.49
CA VAL A 295 0.13 -12.28 2.19
C VAL A 295 1.40 -12.92 1.61
N LYS A 296 1.67 -14.17 2.00
CA LYS A 296 2.83 -14.93 1.55
C LYS A 296 2.44 -16.30 1.00
N PRO A 297 3.30 -16.94 0.23
CA PRO A 297 3.06 -18.28 -0.29
C PRO A 297 2.60 -19.26 0.79
N GLY A 298 1.51 -19.97 0.51
CA GLY A 298 0.88 -20.92 1.42
C GLY A 298 -0.16 -20.33 2.38
N ASP A 299 -0.24 -19.00 2.51
CA ASP A 299 -1.30 -18.36 3.30
C ASP A 299 -2.68 -18.68 2.69
N LYS A 300 -3.69 -18.68 3.56
CA LYS A 300 -5.10 -18.86 3.20
C LYS A 300 -5.81 -17.51 3.13
N LEU A 301 -6.69 -17.38 2.16
CA LEU A 301 -7.40 -16.14 1.87
C LEU A 301 -8.86 -16.42 1.53
N ARG A 302 -9.78 -15.59 2.06
CA ARG A 302 -11.20 -15.59 1.72
C ARG A 302 -11.66 -14.21 1.34
N PHE A 303 -12.55 -14.14 0.35
CA PHE A 303 -13.21 -12.91 -0.04
C PHE A 303 -14.49 -12.72 0.79
N HIS A 304 -14.73 -11.48 1.20
CA HIS A 304 -15.95 -11.09 1.91
C HIS A 304 -16.61 -9.93 1.15
N PRO A 305 -17.71 -10.17 0.44
CA PRO A 305 -18.40 -9.12 -0.31
C PRO A 305 -18.94 -8.02 0.60
N ILE A 306 -18.76 -6.78 0.19
CA ILE A 306 -19.31 -5.62 0.88
C ILE A 306 -19.89 -4.62 -0.14
N GLY A 307 -20.80 -3.77 0.34
CA GLY A 307 -21.30 -2.66 -0.46
C GLY A 307 -20.35 -1.46 -0.50
N PHE A 308 -20.55 -0.59 -1.49
CA PHE A 308 -19.72 0.60 -1.72
C PHE A 308 -19.67 1.54 -0.50
N GLN A 309 -20.80 1.79 0.15
CA GLN A 309 -20.86 2.62 1.36
C GLN A 309 -20.02 2.05 2.51
N GLN A 310 -20.05 0.73 2.68
CA GLN A 310 -19.22 0.07 3.69
C GLN A 310 -17.74 0.18 3.36
N ALA A 311 -17.36 0.05 2.09
CA ALA A 311 -15.97 0.24 1.65
C ALA A 311 -15.48 1.66 1.93
N GLN A 312 -16.28 2.68 1.64
CA GLN A 312 -15.97 4.08 1.97
C GLN A 312 -15.82 4.31 3.47
N SER A 313 -16.73 3.75 4.29
CA SER A 313 -16.64 3.88 5.76
C SER A 313 -15.37 3.27 6.32
N LEU A 314 -14.92 2.14 5.77
CA LEU A 314 -13.66 1.49 6.15
C LEU A 314 -12.44 2.35 5.80
N GLU A 315 -12.44 2.95 4.62
CA GLU A 315 -11.35 3.84 4.21
C GLU A 315 -11.28 5.08 5.11
N GLN A 316 -12.42 5.71 5.40
CA GLN A 316 -12.50 6.85 6.31
C GLN A 316 -12.03 6.49 7.72
N ALA A 317 -12.43 5.33 8.25
CA ALA A 317 -11.98 4.87 9.56
C ALA A 317 -10.46 4.63 9.61
N GLN A 318 -9.88 4.08 8.55
CA GLN A 318 -8.42 3.87 8.44
C GLN A 318 -7.67 5.20 8.39
N LEU A 319 -8.15 6.17 7.59
CA LEU A 319 -7.56 7.51 7.51
C LEU A 319 -7.66 8.23 8.85
N GLY A 320 -8.84 8.23 9.49
CA GLY A 320 -9.04 8.83 10.82
C GLY A 320 -8.13 8.24 11.90
N SER A 321 -7.85 6.93 11.84
CA SER A 321 -6.89 6.29 12.76
C SER A 321 -5.46 6.80 12.57
N LEU A 322 -5.03 6.99 11.34
CA LEU A 322 -3.72 7.58 11.03
C LEU A 322 -3.65 9.05 11.45
N GLU A 323 -4.71 9.84 11.23
CA GLU A 323 -4.78 11.25 11.60
C GLU A 323 -4.78 11.45 13.13
N ALA A 324 -5.49 10.61 13.88
CA ALA A 324 -5.51 10.64 15.33
C ALA A 324 -4.11 10.50 15.95
N MET A 325 -3.23 9.71 15.33
CA MET A 325 -1.83 9.56 15.75
C MET A 325 -1.03 10.86 15.52
N ALA A 326 -1.32 11.62 14.46
CA ALA A 326 -0.67 12.92 14.23
C ALA A 326 -1.10 13.98 15.26
N ALA A 327 -2.38 13.96 15.67
CA ALA A 327 -2.88 14.89 16.67
C ALA A 327 -2.23 14.70 18.05
N ILE A 328 -1.89 13.46 18.44
CA ILE A 328 -1.16 13.16 19.67
C ILE A 328 0.25 13.80 19.63
N SER A 329 0.90 13.81 18.45
CA SER A 329 2.20 14.47 18.27
C SER A 329 2.14 15.97 18.51
N ALA A 330 1.13 16.65 17.95
CA ALA A 330 0.99 18.10 18.08
C ALA A 330 0.73 18.55 19.53
N VAL A 331 0.03 17.74 20.32
CA VAL A 331 -0.25 18.02 21.73
C VAL A 331 0.99 17.83 22.60
N THR A 332 1.85 16.86 22.27
CA THR A 332 3.10 16.61 23.05
C THR A 332 4.17 17.69 22.79
N THR A 333 4.18 18.32 21.63
CA THR A 333 5.11 19.41 21.29
C THR A 333 4.68 20.78 21.81
N SER A 334 3.42 20.96 22.20
CA SER A 334 2.85 22.20 22.77
C SER A 334 2.70 22.15 24.30
N GLY A 335 3.55 21.44 25.01
CA GLY A 335 3.60 21.45 26.46
C GLY A 335 3.78 22.87 27.00
N PRO A 336 3.07 23.27 28.10
CA PRO A 336 3.08 24.64 28.58
C PRO A 336 4.49 25.04 29.05
N ILE A 337 4.99 26.15 28.54
CA ILE A 337 6.13 26.85 29.11
C ILE A 337 5.69 27.27 30.51
N ILE A 338 6.12 26.55 31.52
CA ILE A 338 5.94 26.96 32.93
C ILE A 338 6.88 28.16 33.16
N GLN A 339 6.35 29.36 32.95
CA GLN A 339 6.96 30.55 33.58
C GLN A 339 6.64 30.51 35.08
N GLY A 340 7.66 30.23 35.84
CA GLY A 340 7.58 30.32 37.29
C GLY A 340 7.34 31.76 37.74
N SER A 341 6.22 31.98 38.42
CA SER A 341 6.12 33.07 39.47
C SER A 341 4.89 32.86 40.33
N GLY A 342 5.10 32.84 41.62
CA GLY A 342 4.16 33.42 42.59
C GLY A 342 3.13 32.50 43.23
N VAL A 343 3.49 31.99 44.39
CA VAL A 343 2.59 31.48 45.43
C VAL A 343 1.53 32.52 45.82
N ARG A 344 0.25 32.21 45.63
CA ARG A 344 -0.86 32.75 46.43
C ARG A 344 -1.87 31.66 46.77
N LYS A 345 -2.05 31.46 48.08
CA LYS A 345 -3.16 30.69 48.65
C LYS A 345 -4.47 31.45 48.43
N ALA A 346 -5.52 30.76 48.06
CA ALA A 346 -6.90 31.14 48.34
C ALA A 346 -7.82 29.93 48.37
N THR A 347 -8.68 29.96 49.30
CA THR A 347 -9.61 29.06 49.95
C THR A 347 -10.85 28.71 49.14
N HIS A 348 -11.39 27.53 49.49
CA HIS A 348 -12.70 26.94 49.21
C HIS A 348 -13.86 27.80 48.70
N SER A 349 -14.63 27.30 47.72
CA SER A 349 -16.08 27.12 47.85
C SER A 349 -16.61 26.18 46.75
N ALA A 350 -17.44 25.24 47.19
CA ALA A 350 -18.15 24.28 46.34
C ALA A 350 -19.43 24.89 45.78
N ALA A 351 -19.76 24.59 44.53
CA ALA A 351 -21.14 24.50 44.01
C ALA A 351 -21.17 23.71 42.69
N ALA A 352 -21.97 22.66 42.65
CA ALA A 352 -22.32 21.90 41.46
C ALA A 352 -23.41 22.62 40.66
N PRO A 353 -23.48 22.47 39.34
CA PRO A 353 -24.72 22.63 38.64
C PRO A 353 -25.21 21.37 37.92
N SER A 354 -26.52 21.27 37.91
CA SER A 354 -27.45 20.28 37.43
C SER A 354 -27.36 20.00 35.92
N ALA A 355 -27.65 18.73 35.57
CA ALA A 355 -27.84 18.23 34.23
C ALA A 355 -29.13 18.76 33.60
N SER A 356 -29.07 19.20 32.34
CA SER A 356 -30.21 19.33 31.45
C SER A 356 -29.95 18.58 30.13
N ARG A 357 -30.89 17.71 29.76
CA ARG A 357 -30.95 16.96 28.51
C ARG A 357 -31.22 17.93 27.35
N PRO A 358 -30.72 17.69 26.15
CA PRO A 358 -31.29 18.27 24.94
C PRO A 358 -32.15 17.27 24.17
N ASP A 359 -33.19 17.86 23.56
CA ASP A 359 -34.25 17.25 22.77
C ASP A 359 -33.79 16.69 21.44
N THR A 360 -34.51 15.65 20.99
CA THR A 360 -34.45 15.07 19.65
C THR A 360 -35.18 15.96 18.60
N PRO A 361 -34.64 16.12 17.40
CA PRO A 361 -35.46 16.62 16.26
C PRO A 361 -35.93 15.48 15.38
N SER A 362 -37.19 15.62 14.98
CA SER A 362 -38.01 14.78 14.14
C SER A 362 -37.55 14.71 12.68
N VAL A 363 -37.81 13.54 12.10
CA VAL A 363 -37.64 13.18 10.69
C VAL A 363 -38.68 13.92 9.83
N HIS A 364 -38.24 14.64 8.80
CA HIS A 364 -39.07 15.01 7.66
C HIS A 364 -38.64 14.21 6.41
N SER A 365 -39.63 13.48 5.91
CA SER A 365 -39.64 12.80 4.63
C SER A 365 -39.74 13.83 3.48
N LEU A 366 -38.89 13.66 2.46
CA LEU A 366 -39.14 14.24 1.16
C LEU A 366 -39.11 13.14 0.10
N SER A 367 -40.28 12.91 -0.44
CA SER A 367 -40.58 12.09 -1.61
C SER A 367 -40.43 12.93 -2.89
N GLY A 368 -39.89 12.26 -3.95
CA GLY A 368 -40.28 12.52 -5.31
C GLY A 368 -39.40 13.45 -6.13
N VAL A 369 -38.58 12.86 -7.03
CA VAL A 369 -38.26 13.50 -8.31
C VAL A 369 -38.47 12.48 -9.43
N ASP A 370 -39.42 12.79 -10.27
CA ASP A 370 -39.83 12.14 -11.50
C ASP A 370 -38.80 12.43 -12.61
N MET A 371 -38.44 11.39 -13.36
CA MET A 371 -37.60 11.49 -14.54
C MET A 371 -38.33 10.88 -15.74
N SER A 372 -39.11 11.71 -16.38
CA SER A 372 -39.62 11.42 -17.72
C SER A 372 -39.23 12.56 -18.67
N GLY A 373 -38.65 12.20 -19.81
CA GLY A 373 -38.82 13.07 -20.97
C GLY A 373 -37.63 13.25 -21.92
N GLN A 374 -37.78 12.64 -23.10
CA GLN A 374 -37.39 13.09 -24.45
C GLN A 374 -35.94 12.93 -24.88
N GLY A 375 -35.72 12.18 -25.82
CA GLY A 375 -35.72 11.79 -27.16
C GLY A 375 -35.45 12.87 -28.23
N CYS A 376 -34.34 12.67 -28.99
CA CYS A 376 -34.11 13.10 -30.39
C CYS A 376 -32.77 12.46 -30.81
N GLY A 377 -32.74 11.75 -31.77
CA GLY A 377 -32.71 11.43 -33.13
C GLY A 377 -31.74 12.29 -33.95
N HIS A 378 -30.70 11.64 -34.52
CA HIS A 378 -30.31 11.74 -35.92
C HIS A 378 -28.95 11.06 -36.17
N GLY A 379 -28.97 10.12 -37.09
CA GLY A 379 -27.80 9.36 -37.55
C GLY A 379 -26.88 10.19 -38.44
N LYS A 380 -25.63 9.79 -38.45
CA LYS A 380 -24.75 9.92 -39.63
C LYS A 380 -23.73 8.79 -39.56
N GLU A 381 -23.75 7.94 -40.56
CA GLU A 381 -22.73 6.97 -40.94
C GLU A 381 -21.39 7.66 -41.16
N CYS A 382 -20.31 7.12 -40.62
CA CYS A 382 -18.96 7.37 -41.06
C CYS A 382 -18.29 6.03 -41.37
N ALA A 383 -17.97 5.86 -42.65
CA ALA A 383 -17.31 4.73 -43.20
C ALA A 383 -15.87 4.58 -42.69
N SER A 384 -15.48 3.33 -42.40
CA SER A 384 -14.10 2.92 -42.13
C SER A 384 -13.33 2.73 -43.43
N PRO A 385 -12.04 3.11 -43.50
CA PRO A 385 -11.17 2.69 -44.61
C PRO A 385 -10.53 1.32 -44.36
N ALA A 386 -10.47 0.52 -45.42
CA ALA A 386 -9.89 -0.81 -45.46
C ALA A 386 -8.37 -0.85 -45.26
N PRO A 387 -7.79 -1.99 -44.78
CA PRO A 387 -6.36 -2.13 -44.55
C PRO A 387 -5.59 -2.38 -45.85
N ARG A 388 -4.40 -1.80 -45.98
CA ARG A 388 -3.43 -2.04 -47.05
C ARG A 388 -2.65 -3.36 -46.82
N PRO A 389 -2.27 -4.10 -47.88
CA PRO A 389 -1.50 -5.32 -47.72
C PRO A 389 -0.03 -5.09 -47.42
N ALA A 390 0.54 -6.01 -46.64
CA ALA A 390 1.94 -6.05 -46.25
C ALA A 390 2.87 -6.28 -47.45
N ALA A 391 3.95 -5.52 -47.51
CA ALA A 391 5.04 -5.74 -48.48
C ALA A 391 5.99 -6.82 -47.93
N ALA A 392 6.37 -7.73 -48.85
CA ALA A 392 7.35 -8.78 -48.61
C ALA A 392 8.78 -8.21 -48.49
N ALA A 393 9.57 -8.78 -47.57
CA ALA A 393 10.99 -8.56 -47.44
C ALA A 393 11.77 -9.51 -48.40
N PRO A 394 12.89 -9.07 -49.01
CA PRO A 394 13.78 -9.94 -49.74
C PRO A 394 14.98 -10.39 -48.89
N GLY A 395 15.42 -11.64 -49.14
CA GLY A 395 16.77 -12.18 -48.91
C GLY A 395 17.17 -12.55 -47.51
#